data_a3052827fcf9004d23e97a8f5c960586
#
_entry.id   a3052827fcf9004d23e97a8f5c960586
#
_cell.length_a   1.000
_cell.length_b   1.000
_cell.length_c   1.000
_cell.angle_alpha   90.00
_cell.angle_beta   90.00
_cell.angle_gamma   90.00
#
_symmetry.space_group_name_H-M   'P 1'
#
loop_
_entity.id
_entity.type
_entity.pdbx_description
1 polymer ?
#
loop_
_entity_poly.entity_id
_entity_poly.type
_entity_poly.pdbx_seq_one_letter_code
_entity_poly.pdbx_strand_id
1 'polypeptide(L)'
;SQRPEEQHCHTSQTATDADIICDRTIHFLKENIENRISLQNIIDYTGYSQSHLSALFKKHTGMSPLAYFNRLKIERACQLLKDTDLKVNQICLKLGIDDQYYFSRLFSKTMGISPTAYRETVHDN
;
A
#
# COMPACT_ATOMS: atom_id res chain seq x y z
N SER A 1 -12.30 -37.31 -5.31
CA SER A 1 -12.10 -36.93 -5.30
C SER A 1 -11.76 -36.37 -5.55
N GLN A 2 -11.79 -36.33 -5.35
CA GLN A 2 -11.47 -35.83 -5.32
C GLN A 2 -11.20 -35.14 -5.70
N ARG A 3 -11.23 -35.11 -5.72
CA ARG A 3 -10.86 -34.37 -5.85
C ARG A 3 -10.74 -33.54 -6.38
N PRO A 4 -11.01 -33.63 -6.57
CA PRO A 4 -10.69 -32.69 -6.67
C PRO A 4 -10.67 -31.64 -6.71
N GLU A 5 -11.02 -31.62 -6.67
CA GLU A 5 -11.02 -30.80 -6.46
C GLU A 5 -10.79 -30.15 -6.02
N GLU A 6 -10.81 -30.59 -5.66
CA GLU A 6 -10.43 -30.24 -4.96
C GLU A 6 -9.82 -29.50 -5.04
N GLN A 7 -9.64 -29.55 -5.06
CA GLN A 7 -8.95 -29.00 -4.96
C GLN A 7 -8.84 -27.91 -5.20
N HIS A 8 -9.06 -27.78 -5.10
CA HIS A 8 -8.88 -26.84 -4.98
C HIS A 8 -9.06 -26.08 -4.56
N CYS A 9 -9.45 -26.14 -4.17
CA CYS A 9 -9.50 -25.66 -3.49
C CYS A 9 -9.27 -25.31 -3.10
N HIS A 10 -9.09 -25.29 -2.72
CA HIS A 10 -8.67 -25.06 -1.99
C HIS A 10 -8.38 -24.23 -1.72
N THR A 11 -9.01 -23.97 -1.88
CA THR A 11 -8.54 -23.21 -1.58
C THR A 11 -8.14 -22.51 -0.55
N SER A 12 -8.95 -21.94 0.08
CA SER A 12 -8.60 -21.28 1.30
C SER A 12 -7.75 -22.15 2.19
N GLN A 13 -8.13 -23.32 2.35
CA GLN A 13 -7.31 -24.27 3.11
C GLN A 13 -6.01 -24.62 2.40
N THR A 14 -5.81 -24.06 1.22
CA THR A 14 -4.58 -24.25 0.49
C THR A 14 -3.69 -23.02 0.55
N ALA A 15 -4.08 -22.01 1.35
CA ALA A 15 -3.23 -20.85 1.54
C ALA A 15 -1.90 -21.25 2.15
N THR A 16 -0.81 -20.81 1.57
CA THR A 16 0.53 -21.10 2.08
C THR A 16 0.88 -20.13 3.21
N ASP A 17 1.94 -20.47 3.95
CA ASP A 17 2.45 -19.55 4.97
C ASP A 17 2.86 -18.23 4.34
N ALA A 18 3.40 -18.25 3.12
CA ALA A 18 3.77 -17.04 2.40
C ALA A 18 2.54 -16.17 2.13
N ASP A 19 1.43 -16.76 1.70
CA ASP A 19 0.20 -16.02 1.45
C ASP A 19 -0.33 -15.40 2.73
N ILE A 20 -0.30 -16.15 3.82
CA ILE A 20 -0.78 -15.67 5.10
C ILE A 20 0.05 -14.49 5.59
N ILE A 21 1.38 -14.59 5.51
CA ILE A 21 2.24 -13.51 5.99
C ILE A 21 2.11 -12.26 5.12
N CYS A 22 1.92 -12.43 3.82
CA CYS A 22 1.71 -11.29 2.93
C CYS A 22 0.38 -10.60 3.23
N ASP A 23 -0.68 -11.36 3.43
CA ASP A 23 -1.99 -10.78 3.76
C ASP A 23 -1.96 -10.05 5.09
N ARG A 24 -1.27 -10.60 6.09
CA ARG A 24 -1.14 -9.95 7.39
C ARG A 24 -0.30 -8.69 7.28
N THR A 25 0.73 -8.70 6.43
CA THR A 25 1.54 -7.52 6.21
C THR A 25 0.72 -6.42 5.55
N ILE A 26 -0.07 -6.78 4.54
CA ILE A 26 -0.94 -5.82 3.86
C ILE A 26 -1.92 -5.19 4.86
N HIS A 27 -2.52 -6.01 5.72
CA HIS A 27 -3.43 -5.52 6.75
C HIS A 27 -2.73 -4.53 7.67
N PHE A 28 -1.51 -4.87 8.11
CA PHE A 28 -0.71 -4.00 8.94
C PHE A 28 -0.44 -2.66 8.26
N LEU A 29 -0.09 -2.70 6.97
CA LEU A 29 0.16 -1.48 6.21
C LEU A 29 -1.11 -0.62 6.09
N LYS A 30 -2.25 -1.24 5.83
CA LYS A 30 -3.51 -0.52 5.70
C LYS A 30 -3.93 0.14 7.01
N GLU A 31 -3.68 -0.52 8.14
CA GLU A 31 -4.00 0.06 9.43
C GLU A 31 -3.08 1.21 9.81
N ASN A 32 -1.92 1.31 9.17
CA ASN A 32 -0.93 2.33 9.47
C ASN A 32 -0.78 3.35 8.36
N ILE A 33 -1.81 3.52 7.54
CA ILE A 33 -1.75 4.39 6.37
C ILE A 33 -1.42 5.84 6.73
N GLU A 34 -1.84 6.29 7.91
CA GLU A 34 -1.59 7.66 8.35
C GLU A 34 -0.36 7.77 9.25
N ASN A 35 0.35 6.68 9.41
CA ASN A 35 1.53 6.63 10.26
C ASN A 35 2.80 6.58 9.41
N ARG A 36 3.90 7.01 10.03
CA ARG A 36 5.21 6.89 9.43
C ARG A 36 5.78 5.54 9.85
N ILE A 37 5.92 4.65 8.88
CA ILE A 37 6.44 3.31 9.15
C ILE A 37 7.72 3.10 8.38
N SER A 38 8.73 2.53 9.05
CA SER A 38 9.97 2.14 8.41
C SER A 38 9.90 0.69 7.97
N LEU A 39 10.81 0.31 7.10
CA LEU A 39 10.94 -1.10 6.71
C LEU A 39 11.22 -1.96 7.95
N GLN A 40 11.99 -1.43 8.91
CA GLN A 40 12.28 -2.17 10.14
C GLN A 40 11.00 -2.48 10.92
N ASN A 41 10.06 -1.53 10.97
CA ASN A 41 8.77 -1.78 11.63
C ASN A 41 8.04 -2.96 11.00
N ILE A 42 8.07 -3.05 9.67
CA ILE A 42 7.42 -4.13 8.95
C ILE A 42 8.13 -5.46 9.25
N ILE A 43 9.44 -5.45 9.22
CA ILE A 43 10.25 -6.63 9.52
C ILE A 43 9.95 -7.12 10.93
N ASP A 44 9.92 -6.21 11.90
CA ASP A 44 9.64 -6.55 13.29
C ASP A 44 8.24 -7.15 13.45
N TYR A 45 7.27 -6.60 12.72
CA TYR A 45 5.91 -7.11 12.79
C TYR A 45 5.82 -8.54 12.26
N THR A 46 6.51 -8.83 11.15
CA THR A 46 6.42 -10.14 10.51
C THR A 46 7.34 -11.18 11.11
N GLY A 47 8.46 -10.76 11.68
CA GLY A 47 9.48 -11.67 12.18
C GLY A 47 10.35 -12.27 11.09
N TYR A 48 10.16 -11.86 9.85
CA TYR A 48 10.94 -12.35 8.71
C TYR A 48 12.14 -11.42 8.49
N SER A 49 13.21 -11.95 7.88
CA SER A 49 14.31 -11.10 7.46
C SER A 49 13.87 -10.22 6.30
N GLN A 50 14.59 -9.11 6.10
CA GLN A 50 14.27 -8.20 5.01
C GLN A 50 14.26 -8.89 3.65
N SER A 51 15.30 -9.67 3.37
CA SER A 51 15.41 -10.36 2.08
C SER A 51 14.28 -11.34 1.87
N HIS A 52 13.95 -12.10 2.90
CA HIS A 52 12.90 -13.11 2.82
C HIS A 52 11.53 -12.45 2.60
N LEU A 53 11.23 -11.45 3.42
CA LEU A 53 9.96 -10.74 3.31
C LEU A 53 9.81 -10.07 1.95
N SER A 54 10.85 -9.38 1.49
CA SER A 54 10.80 -8.68 0.20
C SER A 54 10.56 -9.66 -0.94
N ALA A 55 11.23 -10.81 -0.92
CA ALA A 55 11.05 -11.81 -1.97
C ALA A 55 9.65 -12.37 -1.98
N LEU A 56 9.12 -12.73 -0.81
CA LEU A 56 7.77 -13.27 -0.70
C LEU A 56 6.73 -12.25 -1.11
N PHE A 57 6.89 -11.02 -0.63
CA PHE A 57 5.92 -9.96 -0.89
C PHE A 57 5.90 -9.59 -2.37
N LYS A 58 7.08 -9.51 -2.99
CA LYS A 58 7.17 -9.18 -4.41
C LYS A 58 6.54 -10.29 -5.25
N LYS A 59 6.75 -11.54 -4.86
CA LYS A 59 6.14 -12.67 -5.57
C LYS A 59 4.62 -12.63 -5.45
N HIS A 60 4.11 -12.23 -4.28
CA HIS A 60 2.67 -12.22 -4.01
C HIS A 60 1.97 -11.00 -4.61
N THR A 61 2.59 -9.82 -4.53
CA THR A 61 1.96 -8.56 -4.93
C THR A 61 2.57 -7.90 -6.16
N GLY A 62 3.77 -8.33 -6.55
CA GLY A 62 4.52 -7.68 -7.62
C GLY A 62 5.33 -6.48 -7.16
N MET A 63 5.29 -6.15 -5.86
CA MET A 63 5.93 -4.96 -5.31
C MET A 63 6.63 -5.27 -4.00
N SER A 64 7.60 -4.42 -3.64
CA SER A 64 8.18 -4.51 -2.30
C SER A 64 7.17 -3.98 -1.28
N PRO A 65 7.35 -4.32 0.02
CA PRO A 65 6.43 -3.81 1.05
C PRO A 65 6.36 -2.29 1.11
N LEU A 66 7.49 -1.60 1.01
CA LEU A 66 7.48 -0.14 1.05
C LEU A 66 6.84 0.48 -0.18
N ALA A 67 7.08 -0.10 -1.36
CA ALA A 67 6.44 0.39 -2.57
C ALA A 67 4.93 0.21 -2.48
N TYR A 68 4.49 -0.91 -1.94
CA TYR A 68 3.08 -1.19 -1.74
C TYR A 68 2.47 -0.18 -0.75
N PHE A 69 3.17 0.08 0.34
CA PHE A 69 2.72 1.04 1.34
C PHE A 69 2.56 2.43 0.73
N ASN A 70 3.55 2.86 -0.05
CA ASN A 70 3.48 4.15 -0.73
C ASN A 70 2.29 4.22 -1.67
N ARG A 71 2.02 3.13 -2.39
CA ARG A 71 0.87 3.09 -3.28
C ARG A 71 -0.45 3.22 -2.51
N LEU A 72 -0.54 2.57 -1.36
CA LEU A 72 -1.73 2.71 -0.51
C LEU A 72 -1.92 4.15 -0.06
N LYS A 73 -0.82 4.83 0.29
CA LYS A 73 -0.90 6.23 0.69
C LYS A 73 -1.35 7.12 -0.47
N ILE A 74 -0.87 6.86 -1.67
CA ILE A 74 -1.28 7.63 -2.84
C ILE A 74 -2.75 7.40 -3.15
N GLU A 75 -3.23 6.18 -3.03
CA GLU A 75 -4.66 5.89 -3.22
C GLU A 75 -5.51 6.64 -2.20
N ARG A 76 -5.06 6.68 -0.94
CA ARG A 76 -5.76 7.44 0.09
C ARG A 76 -5.72 8.94 -0.22
N ALA A 77 -4.58 9.43 -0.73
CA ALA A 77 -4.46 10.83 -1.12
C ALA A 77 -5.47 11.18 -2.20
N CYS A 78 -5.67 10.30 -3.18
CA CYS A 78 -6.66 10.52 -4.22
C CYS A 78 -8.05 10.70 -3.64
N GLN A 79 -8.42 9.87 -2.67
CA GLN A 79 -9.71 9.99 -2.00
C GLN A 79 -9.84 11.32 -1.27
N LEU A 80 -8.79 11.74 -0.57
CA LEU A 80 -8.80 12.99 0.17
C LEU A 80 -8.86 14.19 -0.77
N LEU A 81 -8.16 14.13 -1.90
CA LEU A 81 -8.22 15.20 -2.90
C LEU A 81 -9.60 15.33 -3.50
N LYS A 82 -10.28 14.22 -3.67
CA LYS A 82 -11.62 14.17 -4.27
C LYS A 82 -12.70 14.57 -3.27
N ASP A 83 -12.63 14.05 -2.05
CA ASP A 83 -13.73 14.12 -1.10
C ASP A 83 -13.61 15.22 -0.06
N THR A 84 -12.47 15.91 0.01
CA THR A 84 -12.26 16.96 1.01
C THR A 84 -11.66 18.21 0.36
N ASP A 85 -11.64 19.31 1.14
CA ASP A 85 -11.01 20.55 0.73
C ASP A 85 -9.63 20.72 1.37
N LEU A 86 -9.09 19.66 1.94
CA LEU A 86 -7.77 19.71 2.56
C LEU A 86 -6.72 20.14 1.54
N LYS A 87 -5.82 21.01 1.98
CA LYS A 87 -4.72 21.43 1.12
C LYS A 87 -3.74 20.28 0.93
N VAL A 88 -2.99 20.31 -0.17
CA VAL A 88 -2.03 19.23 -0.47
C VAL A 88 -1.07 19.02 0.70
N ASN A 89 -0.55 20.09 1.32
CA ASN A 89 0.35 19.91 2.46
C ASN A 89 -0.35 19.28 3.67
N GLN A 90 -1.63 19.54 3.84
CA GLN A 90 -2.41 18.94 4.93
C GLN A 90 -2.62 17.45 4.67
N ILE A 91 -2.90 17.08 3.43
CA ILE A 91 -3.03 15.66 3.04
C ILE A 91 -1.71 14.94 3.27
N CYS A 92 -0.62 15.58 2.87
CA CYS A 92 0.72 15.04 3.04
C CYS A 92 0.99 14.69 4.51
N LEU A 93 0.74 15.66 5.41
CA LEU A 93 0.94 15.46 6.84
C LEU A 93 0.02 14.38 7.40
N LYS A 94 -1.23 14.35 6.96
CA LYS A 94 -2.20 13.36 7.41
C LYS A 94 -1.75 11.95 7.06
N LEU A 95 -1.05 11.80 5.97
CA LEU A 95 -0.55 10.49 5.52
C LEU A 95 0.82 10.14 6.12
N GLY A 96 1.30 10.96 7.06
CA GLY A 96 2.57 10.68 7.71
C GLY A 96 3.78 10.96 6.84
N ILE A 97 3.64 11.80 5.83
CA ILE A 97 4.74 12.17 4.94
C ILE A 97 5.14 13.61 5.26
N ASP A 98 6.38 13.81 5.72
CA ASP A 98 6.83 15.12 6.15
C ASP A 98 7.17 16.06 5.01
N ASP A 99 7.62 15.49 3.89
CA ASP A 99 8.16 16.26 2.78
C ASP A 99 7.13 16.33 1.67
N GLN A 100 6.51 17.51 1.53
CA GLN A 100 5.50 17.71 0.49
C GLN A 100 6.08 17.55 -0.91
N TYR A 101 7.33 17.94 -1.09
CA TYR A 101 7.98 17.82 -2.37
C TYR A 101 8.15 16.35 -2.76
N TYR A 102 8.59 15.54 -1.81
CA TYR A 102 8.70 14.10 -2.02
C TYR A 102 7.33 13.49 -2.31
N PHE A 103 6.32 13.90 -1.56
CA PHE A 103 4.95 13.42 -1.77
C PHE A 103 4.46 13.75 -3.18
N SER A 104 4.66 14.98 -3.62
CA SER A 104 4.19 15.40 -4.95
C SER A 104 4.87 14.61 -6.06
N ARG A 105 6.16 14.33 -5.91
CA ARG A 105 6.89 13.53 -6.89
C ARG A 105 6.40 12.09 -6.90
N LEU A 106 6.17 11.53 -5.72
CA LEU A 106 5.66 10.16 -5.60
C LEU A 106 4.26 10.07 -6.22
N PHE A 107 3.41 11.04 -5.91
CA PHE A 107 2.06 11.08 -6.46
C PHE A 107 2.10 11.18 -7.99
N SER A 108 2.90 12.09 -8.52
CA SER A 108 3.00 12.27 -9.96
C SER A 108 3.54 11.04 -10.66
N LYS A 109 4.50 10.38 -10.04
CA LYS A 109 5.06 9.15 -10.60
C LYS A 109 4.01 8.04 -10.65
N THR A 110 3.18 7.96 -9.62
CA THR A 110 2.17 6.92 -9.50
C THR A 110 0.95 7.21 -10.37
N MET A 111 0.48 8.45 -10.37
CA MET A 111 -0.77 8.82 -11.01
C MET A 111 -0.62 9.49 -12.38
N GLY A 112 0.59 9.90 -12.72
CA GLY A 112 0.84 10.54 -14.01
C GLY A 112 0.59 12.05 -14.04
N ILE A 113 -0.01 12.61 -13.00
CA ILE A 113 -0.25 14.05 -12.89
C ILE A 113 -0.04 14.49 -11.44
N SER A 114 0.09 15.80 -11.23
CA SER A 114 0.33 16.34 -9.89
C SER A 114 -0.93 16.22 -9.02
N PRO A 115 -0.77 16.30 -7.69
CA PRO A 115 -1.94 16.29 -6.80
C PRO A 115 -2.93 17.40 -7.11
N THR A 116 -2.43 18.62 -7.39
CA THR A 116 -3.29 19.76 -7.72
C THR A 116 -4.04 19.51 -9.03
N ALA A 117 -3.33 19.03 -10.04
CA ALA A 117 -3.96 18.72 -11.33
C ALA A 117 -5.01 17.61 -11.17
N TYR A 118 -4.73 16.61 -10.35
CA TYR A 118 -5.68 15.54 -10.10
C TYR A 118 -6.95 16.09 -9.46
N ARG A 119 -6.82 16.97 -8.46
CA ARG A 119 -7.98 17.58 -7.80
C ARG A 119 -8.83 18.37 -8.78
N GLU A 120 -8.19 19.13 -9.65
CA GLU A 120 -8.93 19.89 -10.65
C GLU A 120 -9.70 18.96 -11.59
N THR A 121 -9.07 17.87 -11.98
CA THR A 121 -9.71 16.89 -12.87
C THR A 121 -10.95 16.28 -12.24
N VAL A 122 -10.88 15.86 -10.98
CA VAL A 122 -12.01 15.18 -10.34
C VAL A 122 -13.12 16.14 -9.93
N HIS A 123 -12.80 17.43 -9.76
CA HIS A 123 -13.80 18.43 -9.38
C HIS A 123 -14.45 19.11 -10.58
N ASP A 124 -13.86 18.96 -11.77
CA ASP A 124 -14.40 19.55 -12.99
C ASP A 124 -15.60 18.79 -13.53
N ASN A 125 -15.85 17.63 -12.97
CA ASN A 125 -17.03 16.84 -13.36
C ASN A 125 -18.13 17.05 -12.32
#